data_1a1deb561f7a8ac30e1605e0502c202c
#
_entry.id   1a1deb561f7a8ac30e1605e0502c202c
#
_cell.length_a   1.000
_cell.length_b   1.000
_cell.length_c   1.000
_cell.angle_alpha   90.00
_cell.angle_beta   90.00
_cell.angle_gamma   90.00
#
_symmetry.space_group_name_H-M   'P 1'
#
loop_
_entity.id
_entity.type
_entity.pdbx_description
1 polymer ?
#
loop_
_entity_poly.entity_id
_entity_poly.type
_entity_poly.pdbx_seq_one_letter_code
_entity_poly.pdbx_strand_id
1 'polypeptide(L)'
;NGYLNEVAKASRVPVLNMQCDIYHPFQCLADLMTIVEKKGRDLRRKKMVVSWAYAASYQKPMSVPQSLVLQMPRFGMDVVLAHPPEFKLMPDIMEQAREQARKFGTGFEVVDDMDEAFKDADIVYAKSWGAMVHTPDPEEGAKIIKKYESWITDERRMKLAKPDAIYMHPLPADRNIEVTDGVMDGPQSVVYDEAENRMHVQEAVMALTMG
;
A
#
# COMPACT_ATOMS: atom_id res chain seq x y z
N ASN A 1 -0.34 5.80 -16.86
CA ASN A 1 0.95 6.52 -16.87
C ASN A 1 1.23 7.19 -18.22
N GLY A 2 0.94 6.51 -19.35
CA GLY A 2 1.13 7.07 -20.70
C GLY A 2 0.43 8.39 -20.93
N TYR A 3 -0.85 8.50 -20.59
CA TYR A 3 -1.63 9.74 -20.71
C TYR A 3 -1.00 10.90 -19.93
N LEU A 4 -0.58 10.68 -18.69
CA LEU A 4 0.08 11.73 -17.88
C LEU A 4 1.38 12.23 -18.53
N ASN A 5 2.15 11.35 -19.13
CA ASN A 5 3.37 11.72 -19.85
C ASN A 5 3.07 12.59 -21.08
N GLU A 6 2.00 12.31 -21.82
CA GLU A 6 1.60 13.16 -22.97
C GLU A 6 1.10 14.53 -22.50
N VAL A 7 0.34 14.59 -21.41
CA VAL A 7 -0.07 15.88 -20.80
C VAL A 7 1.15 16.66 -20.33
N ALA A 8 2.11 16.01 -19.66
CA ALA A 8 3.33 16.66 -19.18
C ALA A 8 4.19 17.23 -20.32
N LYS A 9 4.31 16.52 -21.45
CA LYS A 9 5.03 16.99 -22.66
C LYS A 9 4.39 18.23 -23.26
N ALA A 10 3.06 18.34 -23.24
CA ALA A 10 2.31 19.45 -23.80
C ALA A 10 2.16 20.63 -22.84
N SER A 11 2.38 20.44 -21.54
CA SER A 11 2.19 21.42 -20.51
C SER A 11 3.37 22.41 -20.41
N ARG A 12 3.06 23.69 -20.11
CA ARG A 12 4.05 24.72 -19.75
C ARG A 12 4.19 24.92 -18.24
N VAL A 13 3.42 24.17 -17.44
CA VAL A 13 3.44 24.22 -15.97
C VAL A 13 3.70 22.81 -15.44
N PRO A 14 4.18 22.67 -14.20
CA PRO A 14 4.37 21.37 -13.59
C PRO A 14 3.10 20.52 -13.63
N VAL A 15 3.25 19.23 -13.98
CA VAL A 15 2.18 18.24 -13.93
C VAL A 15 2.48 17.26 -12.80
N LEU A 16 1.63 17.26 -11.79
CA LEU A 16 1.79 16.42 -10.60
C LEU A 16 0.95 15.16 -10.72
N ASN A 17 1.60 14.00 -10.61
CA ASN A 17 0.91 12.71 -10.64
C ASN A 17 0.20 12.46 -9.30
N MET A 18 -1.09 12.74 -9.24
CA MET A 18 -1.93 12.43 -8.06
C MET A 18 -2.16 10.93 -7.92
N GLN A 19 -2.41 10.26 -9.05
CA GLN A 19 -2.53 8.80 -9.19
C GLN A 19 -2.51 8.44 -10.67
N CYS A 20 -1.86 7.33 -11.00
CA CYS A 20 -1.98 6.67 -12.30
C CYS A 20 -2.15 5.15 -12.10
N ASP A 21 -2.17 4.41 -13.20
CA ASP A 21 -2.23 2.95 -13.22
C ASP A 21 -1.06 2.28 -12.45
N ILE A 22 0.12 2.90 -12.44
CA ILE A 22 1.35 2.35 -11.84
C ILE A 22 1.64 2.93 -10.45
N TYR A 23 1.48 4.25 -10.27
CA TYR A 23 1.92 4.96 -9.08
C TYR A 23 0.81 5.79 -8.42
N HIS A 24 0.90 5.95 -7.11
CA HIS A 24 0.08 6.87 -6.31
C HIS A 24 0.97 7.66 -5.33
N PRO A 25 1.82 8.56 -5.85
CA PRO A 25 2.87 9.18 -5.04
C PRO A 25 2.34 10.01 -3.87
N PHE A 26 1.24 10.76 -4.06
CA PHE A 26 0.65 11.58 -2.98
C PHE A 26 0.05 10.75 -1.85
N GLN A 27 -0.54 9.57 -2.17
CA GLN A 27 -0.96 8.64 -1.12
C GLN A 27 0.24 8.15 -0.33
N CYS A 28 1.27 7.69 -1.03
CA CYS A 28 2.44 7.13 -0.39
C CYS A 28 3.22 8.14 0.47
N LEU A 29 3.21 9.43 0.11
CA LEU A 29 3.76 10.50 0.94
C LEU A 29 2.90 10.75 2.20
N ALA A 30 1.58 10.71 2.07
CA ALA A 30 0.66 10.83 3.21
C ALA A 30 0.80 9.63 4.16
N ASP A 31 0.93 8.42 3.62
CA ASP A 31 1.21 7.21 4.39
C ASP A 31 2.49 7.36 5.20
N LEU A 32 3.57 7.83 4.57
CA LEU A 32 4.84 8.08 5.25
C LEU A 32 4.70 9.15 6.35
N MET A 33 3.99 10.25 6.08
CA MET A 33 3.73 11.29 7.06
C MET A 33 3.01 10.73 8.29
N THR A 34 1.94 9.96 8.06
CA THR A 34 1.17 9.29 9.11
C THR A 34 2.02 8.31 9.92
N ILE A 35 2.85 7.50 9.24
CA ILE A 35 3.78 6.58 9.92
C ILE A 35 4.74 7.35 10.82
N VAL A 36 5.32 8.45 10.33
CA VAL A 36 6.24 9.29 11.13
C VAL A 36 5.53 9.90 12.34
N GLU A 37 4.31 10.36 12.20
CA GLU A 37 3.52 10.90 13.32
C GLU A 37 3.20 9.86 14.40
N LYS A 38 2.83 8.65 13.97
CA LYS A 38 2.40 7.59 14.90
C LYS A 38 3.54 6.74 15.44
N LYS A 39 4.65 6.58 14.69
CA LYS A 39 5.77 5.69 15.05
C LYS A 39 7.09 6.42 15.27
N GLY A 40 7.11 7.75 15.14
CA GLY A 40 8.30 8.59 15.29
C GLY A 40 9.18 8.62 14.03
N ARG A 41 10.20 9.47 14.05
CA ARG A 41 11.05 9.73 12.87
C ARG A 41 12.06 8.62 12.56
N ASP A 42 12.40 7.78 13.54
CA ASP A 42 13.29 6.64 13.33
C ASP A 42 12.48 5.42 12.89
N LEU A 43 12.44 5.20 11.58
CA LEU A 43 11.72 4.11 10.96
C LEU A 43 12.62 2.91 10.64
N ARG A 44 13.91 2.99 10.99
CA ARG A 44 14.87 1.91 10.70
C ARG A 44 14.44 0.60 11.34
N ARG A 45 14.44 -0.46 10.52
CA ARG A 45 14.08 -1.82 10.91
C ARG A 45 12.64 -1.99 11.42
N LYS A 46 11.76 -0.99 11.26
CA LYS A 46 10.33 -1.22 11.46
C LYS A 46 9.80 -2.10 10.35
N LYS A 47 9.04 -3.12 10.72
CA LYS A 47 8.41 -4.05 9.76
C LYS A 47 7.11 -3.46 9.26
N MET A 48 7.05 -3.20 7.95
CA MET A 48 5.82 -2.82 7.26
C MET A 48 5.31 -3.98 6.42
N VAL A 49 4.08 -4.38 6.68
CA VAL A 49 3.36 -5.35 5.86
C VAL A 49 2.50 -4.62 4.85
N VAL A 50 2.71 -4.90 3.56
CA VAL A 50 1.83 -4.51 2.45
C VAL A 50 1.10 -5.76 2.01
N SER A 51 -0.15 -5.93 2.44
CA SER A 51 -0.91 -7.15 2.19
C SER A 51 -2.02 -6.94 1.17
N TRP A 52 -2.19 -7.91 0.28
CA TRP A 52 -3.44 -8.05 -0.44
C TRP A 52 -4.57 -8.34 0.54
N ALA A 53 -5.76 -7.86 0.23
CA ALA A 53 -6.99 -8.20 0.93
C ALA A 53 -8.09 -8.55 -0.08
N TYR A 54 -9.04 -9.40 0.33
CA TYR A 54 -10.17 -9.76 -0.50
C TYR A 54 -11.06 -8.55 -0.82
N ALA A 55 -11.65 -8.52 -2.00
CA ALA A 55 -12.65 -7.54 -2.38
C ALA A 55 -13.73 -8.15 -3.27
N ALA A 56 -14.92 -7.55 -3.25
CA ALA A 56 -16.02 -7.96 -4.12
C ALA A 56 -15.76 -7.61 -5.61
N SER A 57 -14.82 -6.69 -5.89
CA SER A 57 -14.42 -6.27 -7.24
C SER A 57 -12.96 -6.55 -7.50
N TYR A 58 -12.66 -7.19 -8.64
CA TYR A 58 -11.28 -7.49 -9.03
C TYR A 58 -10.54 -6.29 -9.65
N GLN A 59 -11.22 -5.21 -10.03
CA GLN A 59 -10.65 -4.08 -10.77
C GLN A 59 -10.00 -2.99 -9.89
N LYS A 60 -9.64 -3.31 -8.65
CA LYS A 60 -8.95 -2.33 -7.79
C LYS A 60 -7.50 -2.10 -8.26
N PRO A 61 -7.01 -0.83 -8.25
CA PRO A 61 -5.69 -0.48 -8.81
C PRO A 61 -4.53 -1.00 -7.97
N MET A 62 -3.42 -1.36 -8.64
CA MET A 62 -2.16 -1.76 -8.02
C MET A 62 -1.27 -0.58 -7.62
N SER A 63 -1.62 0.64 -7.97
CA SER A 63 -0.75 1.82 -7.83
C SER A 63 -0.29 2.10 -6.40
N VAL A 64 -1.13 1.85 -5.40
CA VAL A 64 -0.78 2.06 -3.98
C VAL A 64 0.25 1.04 -3.49
N PRO A 65 0.00 -0.29 -3.55
CA PRO A 65 1.01 -1.25 -3.10
C PRO A 65 2.33 -1.12 -3.88
N GLN A 66 2.29 -0.83 -5.17
CA GLN A 66 3.50 -0.57 -5.97
C GLN A 66 4.30 0.64 -5.45
N SER A 67 3.62 1.73 -5.12
CA SER A 67 4.29 2.91 -4.54
C SER A 67 4.89 2.63 -3.16
N LEU A 68 4.18 1.88 -2.31
CA LEU A 68 4.64 1.53 -0.96
C LEU A 68 5.91 0.69 -0.99
N VAL A 69 5.94 -0.40 -1.78
CA VAL A 69 7.11 -1.29 -1.85
C VAL A 69 8.35 -0.60 -2.43
N LEU A 70 8.17 0.46 -3.23
CA LEU A 70 9.27 1.27 -3.76
C LEU A 70 9.77 2.32 -2.77
N GLN A 71 8.87 2.94 -2.02
CA GLN A 71 9.20 4.09 -1.19
C GLN A 71 9.68 3.69 0.21
N MET A 72 9.02 2.76 0.87
CA MET A 72 9.24 2.51 2.30
C MET A 72 10.63 1.97 2.64
N PRO A 73 11.29 1.14 1.81
CA PRO A 73 12.68 0.76 2.04
C PRO A 73 13.65 1.95 2.08
N ARG A 74 13.37 3.02 1.35
CA ARG A 74 14.20 4.24 1.31
C ARG A 74 14.24 4.99 2.64
N PHE A 75 13.26 4.76 3.50
CA PHE A 75 13.15 5.33 4.85
C PHE A 75 13.58 4.34 5.95
N GLY A 76 14.22 3.23 5.55
CA GLY A 76 14.82 2.28 6.49
C GLY A 76 13.88 1.17 6.96
N MET A 77 12.66 1.07 6.44
CA MET A 77 11.71 0.03 6.83
C MET A 77 11.98 -1.28 6.11
N ASP A 78 11.82 -2.39 6.83
CA ASP A 78 11.74 -3.73 6.24
C ASP A 78 10.31 -3.96 5.73
N VAL A 79 10.18 -4.31 4.46
CA VAL A 79 8.87 -4.48 3.81
C VAL A 79 8.59 -5.95 3.54
N VAL A 80 7.44 -6.43 3.98
CA VAL A 80 6.88 -7.74 3.63
C VAL A 80 5.67 -7.52 2.74
N LEU A 81 5.74 -7.99 1.51
CA LEU A 81 4.63 -7.99 0.56
C LEU A 81 3.91 -9.34 0.63
N ALA A 82 2.65 -9.33 1.06
CA ALA A 82 1.83 -10.55 1.15
C ALA A 82 0.72 -10.55 0.10
N HIS A 83 0.65 -11.59 -0.72
CA HIS A 83 -0.42 -11.74 -1.71
C HIS A 83 -0.56 -13.19 -2.18
N PRO A 84 -1.78 -13.61 -2.57
CA PRO A 84 -1.95 -14.89 -3.26
C PRO A 84 -1.19 -14.93 -4.59
N PRO A 85 -0.80 -16.11 -5.10
CA PRO A 85 0.08 -16.25 -6.26
C PRO A 85 -0.34 -15.52 -7.53
N GLU A 86 -1.66 -15.31 -7.72
CA GLU A 86 -2.20 -14.63 -8.91
C GLU A 86 -2.20 -13.08 -8.79
N PHE A 87 -2.03 -12.54 -7.58
CA PHE A 87 -2.11 -11.09 -7.32
C PHE A 87 -0.72 -10.42 -7.24
N LYS A 88 0.20 -10.84 -8.11
CA LYS A 88 1.54 -10.26 -8.19
C LYS A 88 1.49 -8.80 -8.63
N LEU A 89 2.41 -8.00 -8.11
CA LEU A 89 2.71 -6.67 -8.64
C LEU A 89 3.53 -6.78 -9.93
N MET A 90 3.69 -5.67 -10.65
CA MET A 90 4.42 -5.64 -11.91
C MET A 90 5.89 -6.10 -11.73
N PRO A 91 6.44 -6.93 -12.63
CA PRO A 91 7.79 -7.50 -12.46
C PRO A 91 8.89 -6.45 -12.31
N ASP A 92 8.84 -5.38 -13.09
CA ASP A 92 9.79 -4.27 -13.02
C ASP A 92 9.70 -3.49 -11.70
N ILE A 93 8.51 -3.35 -11.12
CA ILE A 93 8.32 -2.78 -9.78
C ILE A 93 8.95 -3.68 -8.71
N MET A 94 8.75 -4.99 -8.84
CA MET A 94 9.32 -5.97 -7.90
C MET A 94 10.85 -5.99 -7.94
N GLU A 95 11.44 -5.83 -9.11
CA GLU A 95 12.90 -5.71 -9.25
C GLU A 95 13.40 -4.43 -8.61
N GLN A 96 12.80 -3.28 -8.93
CA GLN A 96 13.13 -1.99 -8.33
C GLN A 96 12.98 -2.01 -6.80
N ALA A 97 11.95 -2.66 -6.25
CA ALA A 97 11.76 -2.79 -4.80
C ALA A 97 12.92 -3.55 -4.13
N ARG A 98 13.36 -4.66 -4.74
CA ARG A 98 14.55 -5.39 -4.27
C ARG A 98 15.84 -4.56 -4.35
N GLU A 99 15.99 -3.78 -5.41
CA GLU A 99 17.13 -2.86 -5.57
C GLU A 99 17.11 -1.75 -4.50
N GLN A 100 15.95 -1.15 -4.24
CA GLN A 100 15.81 -0.16 -3.18
C GLN A 100 16.16 -0.75 -1.82
N ALA A 101 15.64 -1.92 -1.49
CA ALA A 101 15.95 -2.59 -0.23
C ALA A 101 17.45 -2.85 -0.08
N ARG A 102 18.11 -3.38 -1.11
CA ARG A 102 19.57 -3.57 -1.11
C ARG A 102 20.33 -2.26 -0.93
N LYS A 103 19.93 -1.22 -1.65
CA LYS A 103 20.59 0.10 -1.62
C LYS A 103 20.52 0.75 -0.25
N PHE A 104 19.39 0.60 0.45
CA PHE A 104 19.17 1.22 1.75
C PHE A 104 19.40 0.26 2.94
N GLY A 105 19.87 -0.97 2.68
CA GLY A 105 20.21 -1.94 3.72
C GLY A 105 19.00 -2.46 4.50
N THR A 106 17.82 -2.55 3.85
CA THR A 106 16.56 -3.02 4.44
C THR A 106 16.16 -4.39 3.89
N GLY A 107 15.21 -5.06 4.55
CA GLY A 107 14.58 -6.30 4.08
C GLY A 107 13.48 -6.02 3.05
N PHE A 108 13.37 -6.90 2.05
CA PHE A 108 12.20 -6.99 1.18
C PHE A 108 11.87 -8.46 0.95
N GLU A 109 10.72 -8.89 1.42
CA GLU A 109 10.26 -10.27 1.36
C GLU A 109 8.88 -10.36 0.70
N VAL A 110 8.60 -11.49 0.06
CA VAL A 110 7.29 -11.78 -0.54
C VAL A 110 6.81 -13.10 0.02
N VAL A 111 5.61 -13.10 0.59
CA VAL A 111 4.96 -14.30 1.16
C VAL A 111 3.55 -14.46 0.60
N ASP A 112 3.03 -15.67 0.63
CA ASP A 112 1.67 -16.02 0.21
C ASP A 112 0.75 -16.41 1.38
N ASP A 113 1.14 -16.02 2.59
CA ASP A 113 0.39 -16.23 3.83
C ASP A 113 0.26 -14.91 4.60
N MET A 114 -0.99 -14.51 4.83
CA MET A 114 -1.31 -13.25 5.52
C MET A 114 -0.96 -13.32 7.02
N ASP A 115 -1.14 -14.48 7.66
CA ASP A 115 -0.84 -14.67 9.07
C ASP A 115 0.68 -14.63 9.31
N GLU A 116 1.47 -15.22 8.41
CA GLU A 116 2.93 -15.12 8.45
C GLU A 116 3.41 -13.68 8.29
N ALA A 117 2.85 -12.97 7.32
CA ALA A 117 3.20 -11.57 7.08
C ALA A 117 2.98 -10.69 8.32
N PHE A 118 1.84 -10.86 9.00
CA PHE A 118 1.42 -9.99 10.11
C PHE A 118 2.25 -10.17 11.39
N LYS A 119 2.92 -11.32 11.58
CA LYS A 119 3.74 -11.57 12.79
C LYS A 119 4.75 -10.46 13.02
N ASP A 120 4.70 -9.88 14.22
CA ASP A 120 5.61 -8.82 14.68
C ASP A 120 5.66 -7.56 13.80
N ALA A 121 4.62 -7.29 13.00
CA ALA A 121 4.53 -6.09 12.20
C ALA A 121 4.39 -4.82 13.07
N ASP A 122 5.06 -3.74 12.68
CA ASP A 122 4.88 -2.40 13.23
C ASP A 122 3.76 -1.64 12.50
N ILE A 123 3.64 -1.87 11.20
CA ILE A 123 2.65 -1.25 10.31
C ILE A 123 1.99 -2.34 9.48
N VAL A 124 0.66 -2.37 9.49
CA VAL A 124 -0.16 -3.23 8.63
C VAL A 124 -0.92 -2.36 7.64
N TYR A 125 -0.60 -2.51 6.36
CA TYR A 125 -1.26 -1.84 5.25
C TYR A 125 -1.90 -2.89 4.36
N ALA A 126 -3.18 -3.15 4.55
CA ALA A 126 -3.90 -4.19 3.82
C ALA A 126 -4.99 -3.62 2.94
N LYS A 127 -4.89 -3.86 1.63
CA LYS A 127 -5.88 -3.43 0.64
C LYS A 127 -5.96 -4.41 -0.53
N SER A 128 -7.09 -4.40 -1.21
CA SER A 128 -7.25 -5.18 -2.44
C SER A 128 -6.60 -4.52 -3.66
N TRP A 129 -6.14 -5.35 -4.58
CA TRP A 129 -5.80 -4.98 -5.97
C TRP A 129 -6.10 -6.11 -6.93
N GLY A 130 -6.23 -5.79 -8.22
CA GLY A 130 -6.59 -6.75 -9.25
C GLY A 130 -5.44 -7.68 -9.65
N ALA A 131 -5.78 -8.87 -10.15
CA ALA A 131 -4.83 -9.85 -10.69
C ALA A 131 -4.35 -9.50 -12.12
N MET A 132 -4.16 -8.21 -12.43
CA MET A 132 -3.94 -7.71 -13.80
C MET A 132 -2.62 -8.15 -14.44
N VAL A 133 -1.65 -8.60 -13.63
CA VAL A 133 -0.40 -9.20 -14.12
C VAL A 133 -0.62 -10.67 -14.52
N HIS A 134 -1.59 -11.33 -13.87
CA HIS A 134 -1.92 -12.73 -14.13
C HIS A 134 -2.88 -12.86 -15.31
N THR A 135 -3.95 -12.07 -15.34
CA THR A 135 -4.95 -12.09 -16.41
C THR A 135 -5.54 -10.70 -16.70
N PRO A 136 -5.70 -10.32 -17.96
CA PRO A 136 -6.44 -9.12 -18.35
C PRO A 136 -7.97 -9.37 -18.39
N ASP A 137 -8.42 -10.63 -18.30
CA ASP A 137 -9.82 -11.01 -18.40
C ASP A 137 -10.59 -10.75 -17.08
N PRO A 138 -11.60 -9.86 -17.09
CA PRO A 138 -12.42 -9.57 -15.93
C PRO A 138 -13.16 -10.78 -15.35
N GLU A 139 -13.65 -11.67 -16.21
CA GLU A 139 -14.42 -12.83 -15.76
C GLU A 139 -13.52 -13.88 -15.09
N GLU A 140 -12.33 -14.07 -15.64
CA GLU A 140 -11.32 -14.94 -15.03
C GLU A 140 -10.86 -14.33 -13.69
N GLY A 141 -10.55 -13.03 -13.67
CA GLY A 141 -10.18 -12.31 -12.45
C GLY A 141 -11.24 -12.42 -11.34
N ALA A 142 -12.53 -12.32 -11.69
CA ALA A 142 -13.63 -12.50 -10.75
C ALA A 142 -13.74 -13.93 -10.20
N LYS A 143 -13.36 -14.95 -10.97
CA LYS A 143 -13.30 -16.34 -10.49
C LYS A 143 -12.10 -16.58 -9.56
N ILE A 144 -10.97 -15.97 -9.89
CA ILE A 144 -9.74 -16.09 -9.10
C ILE A 144 -9.93 -15.45 -7.73
N ILE A 145 -10.45 -14.24 -7.65
CA ILE A 145 -10.60 -13.48 -6.39
C ILE A 145 -11.44 -14.25 -5.37
N LYS A 146 -12.48 -14.97 -5.81
CA LYS A 146 -13.35 -15.78 -4.93
C LYS A 146 -12.65 -16.92 -4.20
N LYS A 147 -11.47 -17.34 -4.66
CA LYS A 147 -10.68 -18.37 -3.98
C LYS A 147 -10.09 -17.88 -2.65
N TYR A 148 -10.05 -16.57 -2.45
CA TYR A 148 -9.30 -15.92 -1.38
C TYR A 148 -10.17 -15.06 -0.46
N GLU A 149 -11.44 -15.43 -0.28
CA GLU A 149 -12.38 -14.73 0.61
C GLU A 149 -11.90 -14.66 2.07
N SER A 150 -11.02 -15.57 2.47
CA SER A 150 -10.42 -15.56 3.80
C SER A 150 -9.32 -14.52 4.01
N TRP A 151 -8.89 -13.81 2.95
CA TRP A 151 -7.88 -12.76 3.05
C TRP A 151 -8.51 -11.44 3.51
N ILE A 152 -8.96 -11.42 4.76
CA ILE A 152 -9.53 -10.25 5.42
C ILE A 152 -8.67 -9.85 6.62
N THR A 153 -8.46 -8.57 6.83
CA THR A 153 -7.83 -8.07 8.05
C THR A 153 -8.84 -8.05 9.18
N ASP A 154 -8.71 -8.97 10.10
CA ASP A 154 -9.54 -9.11 11.29
C ASP A 154 -8.75 -8.90 12.59
N GLU A 155 -9.44 -8.86 13.72
CA GLU A 155 -8.84 -8.65 15.04
C GLU A 155 -7.90 -9.80 15.44
N ARG A 156 -8.14 -11.02 14.92
CA ARG A 156 -7.25 -12.15 15.15
C ARG A 156 -5.90 -11.93 14.49
N ARG A 157 -5.89 -11.46 13.24
CA ARG A 157 -4.66 -11.16 12.49
C ARG A 157 -3.94 -9.96 13.07
N MET A 158 -4.66 -8.90 13.44
CA MET A 158 -4.05 -7.76 14.09
C MET A 158 -3.35 -8.10 15.41
N LYS A 159 -3.80 -9.13 16.13
CA LYS A 159 -3.11 -9.66 17.33
C LYS A 159 -1.79 -10.37 17.04
N LEU A 160 -1.51 -10.76 15.78
CA LEU A 160 -0.21 -11.30 15.38
C LEU A 160 0.84 -10.20 15.21
N ALA A 161 0.40 -8.98 14.92
CA ALA A 161 1.26 -7.81 14.88
C ALA A 161 1.63 -7.35 16.30
N LYS A 162 2.56 -6.40 16.39
CA LYS A 162 2.94 -5.82 17.69
C LYS A 162 1.74 -5.16 18.36
N PRO A 163 1.70 -5.11 19.70
CA PRO A 163 0.58 -4.48 20.42
C PRO A 163 0.37 -3.01 20.07
N ASP A 164 1.44 -2.29 19.71
CA ASP A 164 1.44 -0.91 19.26
C ASP A 164 1.42 -0.76 17.72
N ALA A 165 1.20 -1.84 16.96
CA ALA A 165 1.08 -1.78 15.52
C ALA A 165 -0.06 -0.86 15.09
N ILE A 166 0.11 -0.19 13.96
CA ILE A 166 -0.93 0.63 13.34
C ILE A 166 -1.51 -0.06 12.11
N TYR A 167 -2.83 0.07 11.92
CA TYR A 167 -3.54 -0.35 10.72
C TYR A 167 -3.80 0.86 9.83
N MET A 168 -3.46 0.72 8.54
CA MET A 168 -3.58 1.75 7.51
C MET A 168 -4.35 1.23 6.29
N HIS A 169 -5.08 2.12 5.63
CA HIS A 169 -5.81 1.85 4.39
C HIS A 169 -6.12 3.15 3.63
N PRO A 170 -5.85 3.23 2.32
CA PRO A 170 -5.94 4.49 1.54
C PRO A 170 -7.38 4.94 1.27
N LEU A 171 -8.37 4.26 1.82
CA LEU A 171 -9.80 4.47 1.58
C LEU A 171 -10.17 4.66 0.08
N PRO A 172 -11.40 4.31 -0.33
CA PRO A 172 -12.41 3.64 0.49
C PRO A 172 -12.06 2.17 0.77
N ALA A 173 -12.45 1.66 1.93
CA ALA A 173 -12.32 0.24 2.29
C ALA A 173 -13.68 -0.46 2.22
N ASP A 174 -13.68 -1.71 1.74
CA ASP A 174 -14.87 -2.56 1.78
C ASP A 174 -14.96 -3.21 3.17
N ARG A 175 -15.75 -2.59 4.07
CA ARG A 175 -15.95 -3.06 5.46
C ARG A 175 -16.52 -4.46 5.50
N ASN A 176 -15.99 -5.28 6.40
CA ASN A 176 -16.32 -6.70 6.56
C ASN A 176 -16.04 -7.56 5.31
N ILE A 177 -15.23 -7.04 4.39
CA ILE A 177 -14.72 -7.70 3.19
C ILE A 177 -13.20 -7.61 3.15
N GLU A 178 -12.60 -6.40 3.04
CA GLU A 178 -11.15 -6.18 3.15
C GLU A 178 -10.69 -6.19 4.61
N VAL A 179 -11.50 -5.62 5.49
CA VAL A 179 -11.20 -5.39 6.91
C VAL A 179 -12.48 -5.41 7.73
N THR A 180 -12.43 -5.97 8.94
CA THR A 180 -13.57 -5.94 9.87
C THR A 180 -13.82 -4.55 10.45
N ASP A 181 -15.05 -4.27 10.85
CA ASP A 181 -15.38 -3.00 11.55
C ASP A 181 -14.56 -2.82 12.84
N GLY A 182 -14.31 -3.90 13.57
CA GLY A 182 -13.52 -3.85 14.79
C GLY A 182 -12.06 -3.47 14.59
N VAL A 183 -11.46 -3.79 13.44
CA VAL A 183 -10.12 -3.31 13.07
C VAL A 183 -10.20 -1.89 12.51
N MET A 184 -11.15 -1.60 11.60
CA MET A 184 -11.30 -0.31 10.96
C MET A 184 -11.52 0.84 11.95
N ASP A 185 -12.36 0.60 12.96
CA ASP A 185 -12.71 1.58 13.99
C ASP A 185 -11.98 1.32 15.32
N GLY A 186 -11.08 0.34 15.33
CA GLY A 186 -10.32 -0.08 16.51
C GLY A 186 -9.17 0.87 16.88
N PRO A 187 -8.57 0.68 18.06
CA PRO A 187 -7.56 1.59 18.62
C PRO A 187 -6.24 1.60 17.83
N GLN A 188 -5.97 0.59 16.99
CA GLN A 188 -4.79 0.53 16.14
C GLN A 188 -5.00 1.19 14.76
N SER A 189 -6.24 1.54 14.42
CA SER A 189 -6.56 2.16 13.14
C SER A 189 -6.15 3.63 13.12
N VAL A 190 -5.44 4.03 12.06
CA VAL A 190 -5.05 5.42 11.80
C VAL A 190 -5.51 5.89 10.42
N VAL A 191 -6.52 5.22 9.87
CA VAL A 191 -7.00 5.47 8.50
C VAL A 191 -7.55 6.88 8.28
N TYR A 192 -8.09 7.51 9.32
CA TYR A 192 -8.60 8.89 9.23
C TYR A 192 -7.47 9.91 9.31
N ASP A 193 -6.45 9.70 10.14
CA ASP A 193 -5.23 10.51 10.14
C ASP A 193 -4.51 10.41 8.78
N GLU A 194 -4.43 9.20 8.21
CA GLU A 194 -3.89 8.96 6.88
C GLU A 194 -4.65 9.74 5.80
N ALA A 195 -5.98 9.73 5.86
CA ALA A 195 -6.83 10.47 4.91
C ALA A 195 -6.65 11.99 5.03
N GLU A 196 -6.55 12.53 6.26
CA GLU A 196 -6.29 13.94 6.53
C GLU A 196 -4.91 14.37 6.01
N ASN A 197 -3.87 13.55 6.25
CA ASN A 197 -2.52 13.83 5.82
C ASN A 197 -2.36 13.95 4.29
N ARG A 198 -3.30 13.42 3.50
CA ARG A 198 -3.31 13.65 2.06
C ARG A 198 -3.45 15.12 1.69
N MET A 199 -4.26 15.87 2.44
CA MET A 199 -4.41 17.30 2.22
C MET A 199 -3.10 18.04 2.53
N HIS A 200 -2.50 17.79 3.67
CA HIS A 200 -1.25 18.44 4.10
C HIS A 200 -0.08 18.18 3.15
N VAL A 201 0.04 16.93 2.68
CA VAL A 201 1.07 16.58 1.69
C VAL A 201 0.84 17.30 0.35
N GLN A 202 -0.40 17.42 -0.11
CA GLN A 202 -0.71 18.15 -1.34
C GLN A 202 -0.39 19.63 -1.21
N GLU A 203 -0.76 20.27 -0.09
CA GLU A 203 -0.41 21.66 0.22
C GLU A 203 1.10 21.88 0.21
N ALA A 204 1.85 21.00 0.87
CA ALA A 204 3.31 21.08 0.92
C ALA A 204 3.95 20.97 -0.47
N VAL A 205 3.50 20.02 -1.30
CA VAL A 205 4.01 19.84 -2.67
C VAL A 205 3.66 21.05 -3.53
N MET A 206 2.44 21.58 -3.43
CA MET A 206 2.05 22.79 -4.16
C MET A 206 2.90 23.99 -3.74
N ALA A 207 3.12 24.19 -2.44
CA ALA A 207 3.99 25.27 -1.94
C ALA A 207 5.43 25.18 -2.48
N LEU A 208 5.97 23.97 -2.64
CA LEU A 208 7.31 23.73 -3.17
C LEU A 208 7.42 23.88 -4.70
N THR A 209 6.31 23.77 -5.43
CA THR A 209 6.32 23.73 -6.90
C THR A 209 5.68 24.95 -7.56
N MET A 210 4.89 25.73 -6.83
CA MET A 210 4.19 26.91 -7.33
C MET A 210 4.80 28.23 -6.82
N GLY A 211 5.74 28.15 -5.92
CA GLY A 211 6.56 29.13 -5.22
C GLY A 211 6.86 30.38 -5.41
#